data_9afc5f927bcf94be143d95823607411f
#
_entry.id   9afc5f927bcf94be143d95823607411f
#
_cell.length_a   1.000
_cell.length_b   1.000
_cell.length_c   1.000
_cell.angle_alpha   90.00
_cell.angle_beta   90.00
_cell.angle_gamma   90.00
#
_symmetry.space_group_name_H-M   'P 1'
#
loop_
_entity.id
_entity.type
_entity.pdbx_description
1 polymer ?
#
loop_
_entity_poly.entity_id
_entity_poly.type
_entity_poly.pdbx_seq_one_letter_code
_entity_poly.pdbx_strand_id
1 'polypeptide(L)'
;MRQELRARARRWAAAVAPDRAYEATSLAAAVAAVHGHDGPLLLAAPDVPALDVAVARVALEDLAAGCDVVVGVAHDALPYLVALPRADDALIELAAAGFTGGILPVFAERGVTLGMLAHHRRLATAADARAFALDPLTPPDLAELLGGAR
;
A
#
# COMPACT_ATOMS: atom_id res chain seq x y z
N MET A 1 -8.71 4.00 16.28
CA MET A 1 -8.75 3.86 14.82
C MET A 1 -7.36 3.90 14.15
N ARG A 2 -6.67 5.06 14.08
CA ARG A 2 -5.35 5.16 13.40
C ARG A 2 -4.30 4.20 13.94
N GLN A 3 -4.26 3.98 15.24
CA GLN A 3 -3.30 3.05 15.86
C GLN A 3 -3.57 1.60 15.44
N GLU A 4 -4.84 1.20 15.35
CA GLU A 4 -5.21 -0.14 14.91
C GLU A 4 -4.88 -0.36 13.42
N LEU A 5 -5.14 0.62 12.55
CA LEU A 5 -4.76 0.53 11.14
C LEU A 5 -3.24 0.37 10.97
N ARG A 6 -2.45 1.13 11.73
CA ARG A 6 -0.99 0.95 11.75
C ARG A 6 -0.58 -0.43 12.27
N ALA A 7 -1.24 -0.94 13.30
CA ALA A 7 -0.96 -2.27 13.82
C ALA A 7 -1.29 -3.36 12.78
N ARG A 8 -2.37 -3.21 12.02
CA ARG A 8 -2.71 -4.10 10.89
C ARG A 8 -1.66 -4.05 9.79
N ALA A 9 -1.26 -2.84 9.37
CA ALA A 9 -0.22 -2.67 8.35
C ALA A 9 1.11 -3.29 8.80
N ARG A 10 1.50 -3.16 10.06
CA ARG A 10 2.70 -3.82 10.61
C ARG A 10 2.58 -5.34 10.58
N ARG A 11 1.42 -5.91 10.96
CA ARG A 11 1.18 -7.36 10.90
C ARG A 11 1.28 -7.86 9.46
N TRP A 12 0.68 -7.13 8.52
CA TRP A 12 0.79 -7.44 7.09
C TRP A 12 2.25 -7.40 6.63
N ALA A 13 2.97 -6.31 6.92
CA ALA A 13 4.36 -6.15 6.52
C ALA A 13 5.26 -7.26 7.11
N ALA A 14 5.06 -7.63 8.38
CA ALA A 14 5.78 -8.73 9.01
C ALA A 14 5.42 -10.10 8.41
N ALA A 15 4.19 -10.30 7.94
CA ALA A 15 3.80 -11.54 7.27
C ALA A 15 4.38 -11.65 5.85
N VAL A 16 4.54 -10.52 5.15
CA VAL A 16 5.12 -10.46 3.80
C VAL A 16 6.66 -10.54 3.83
N ALA A 17 7.29 -9.83 4.77
CA ALA A 17 8.75 -9.72 4.88
C ALA A 17 9.17 -9.65 6.37
N PRO A 18 9.20 -10.81 7.10
CA PRO A 18 9.37 -10.84 8.56
C PRO A 18 10.62 -10.13 9.06
N ASP A 19 11.72 -10.24 8.32
CA ASP A 19 13.01 -9.69 8.73
C ASP A 19 13.35 -8.32 8.11
N ARG A 20 12.44 -7.77 7.26
CA ARG A 20 12.71 -6.59 6.42
C ARG A 20 11.53 -5.62 6.32
N ALA A 21 10.64 -5.65 7.31
CA ALA A 21 9.50 -4.74 7.37
C ALA A 21 9.85 -3.49 8.19
N TYR A 22 9.63 -2.32 7.60
CA TYR A 22 9.91 -1.02 8.23
C TYR A 22 8.67 -0.13 8.21
N GLU A 23 8.46 0.60 9.29
CA GLU A 23 7.49 1.69 9.33
C GLU A 23 8.24 3.01 9.15
N ALA A 24 7.93 3.73 8.07
CA ALA A 24 8.50 5.04 7.81
C ALA A 24 7.54 6.15 8.18
N THR A 25 8.04 7.18 8.86
CA THR A 25 7.29 8.39 9.22
C THR A 25 7.47 9.53 8.23
N SER A 26 8.42 9.39 7.32
CA SER A 26 8.72 10.35 6.25
C SER A 26 9.34 9.64 5.05
N LEU A 27 9.36 10.31 3.90
CA LEU A 27 10.04 9.81 2.71
C LEU A 27 11.53 9.56 2.97
N ALA A 28 12.22 10.49 3.60
CA ALA A 28 13.63 10.34 3.93
C ALA A 28 13.90 9.11 4.82
N ALA A 29 13.03 8.84 5.78
CA ALA A 29 13.13 7.64 6.61
C ALA A 29 12.86 6.37 5.81
N ALA A 30 11.92 6.39 4.85
CA ALA A 30 11.66 5.25 3.98
C ALA A 30 12.85 4.92 3.09
N VAL A 31 13.43 5.93 2.42
CA VAL A 31 14.62 5.77 1.57
C VAL A 31 15.81 5.24 2.38
N ALA A 32 16.06 5.83 3.57
CA ALA A 32 17.16 5.38 4.44
C ALA A 32 16.99 3.92 4.91
N ALA A 33 15.75 3.51 5.21
CA ALA A 33 15.46 2.16 5.69
C ALA A 33 15.71 1.07 4.64
N VAL A 34 15.55 1.39 3.35
CA VAL A 34 15.70 0.44 2.24
C VAL A 34 16.99 0.63 1.44
N HIS A 35 17.84 1.57 1.86
CA HIS A 35 19.10 1.84 1.18
C HIS A 35 19.99 0.58 1.11
N GLY A 36 20.46 0.26 -0.09
CA GLY A 36 21.27 -0.93 -0.33
C GLY A 36 20.51 -2.25 -0.32
N HIS A 37 19.16 -2.22 -0.30
CA HIS A 37 18.36 -3.42 -0.44
C HIS A 37 18.37 -3.92 -1.90
N ASP A 38 18.82 -5.14 -2.09
CA ASP A 38 18.77 -5.84 -3.37
C ASP A 38 17.48 -6.68 -3.44
N GLY A 39 16.61 -6.35 -4.39
CA GLY A 39 15.37 -7.06 -4.62
C GLY A 39 14.12 -6.19 -4.58
N PRO A 40 12.94 -6.82 -4.71
CA PRO A 40 11.68 -6.11 -4.78
C PRO A 40 11.37 -5.33 -3.50
N LEU A 41 10.76 -4.18 -3.67
CA LEU A 41 10.32 -3.30 -2.60
C LEU A 41 8.81 -3.07 -2.69
N LEU A 42 8.11 -3.18 -1.56
CA LEU A 42 6.70 -2.84 -1.42
C LEU A 42 6.54 -1.62 -0.52
N LEU A 43 5.93 -0.57 -1.06
CA LEU A 43 5.52 0.62 -0.33
C LEU A 43 4.00 0.56 -0.13
N ALA A 44 3.53 0.55 1.11
CA ALA A 44 2.10 0.42 1.41
C ALA A 44 1.59 1.53 2.32
N ALA A 45 0.39 2.04 2.02
CA ALA A 45 -0.32 2.96 2.88
C ALA A 45 -0.92 2.20 4.09
N PRO A 46 -0.82 2.74 5.31
CA PRO A 46 -1.28 2.05 6.51
C PRO A 46 -2.81 2.09 6.71
N ASP A 47 -3.55 2.81 5.90
CA ASP A 47 -4.97 3.08 6.05
C ASP A 47 -5.88 2.24 5.13
N VAL A 48 -5.37 1.11 4.62
CA VAL A 48 -6.13 0.14 3.83
C VAL A 48 -6.38 -1.13 4.64
N PRO A 49 -7.58 -1.30 5.21
CA PRO A 49 -7.88 -2.44 6.09
C PRO A 49 -7.89 -3.80 5.40
N ALA A 50 -8.18 -3.83 4.10
CA ALA A 50 -8.26 -5.05 3.29
C ALA A 50 -6.90 -5.50 2.71
N LEU A 51 -5.80 -4.90 3.16
CA LEU A 51 -4.47 -5.30 2.73
C LEU A 51 -4.15 -6.71 3.28
N ASP A 52 -3.99 -7.69 2.41
CA ASP A 52 -3.66 -9.06 2.75
C ASP A 52 -2.36 -9.53 2.06
N VAL A 53 -1.89 -10.72 2.42
CA VAL A 53 -0.66 -11.29 1.86
C VAL A 53 -0.82 -11.65 0.38
N ALA A 54 -2.04 -11.98 -0.06
CA ALA A 54 -2.30 -12.30 -1.47
C ALA A 54 -2.06 -11.10 -2.38
N VAL A 55 -2.38 -9.89 -1.92
CA VAL A 55 -2.10 -8.65 -2.66
C VAL A 55 -0.59 -8.48 -2.88
N ALA A 56 0.22 -8.70 -1.85
CA ALA A 56 1.68 -8.63 -1.98
C ALA A 56 2.22 -9.69 -2.94
N ARG A 57 1.69 -10.93 -2.86
CA ARG A 57 2.10 -12.02 -3.74
C ARG A 57 1.81 -11.69 -5.20
N VAL A 58 0.62 -11.23 -5.53
CA VAL A 58 0.26 -10.82 -6.91
C VAL A 58 1.19 -9.71 -7.39
N ALA A 59 1.46 -8.70 -6.55
CA ALA A 59 2.38 -7.63 -6.92
C ALA A 59 3.78 -8.13 -7.25
N LEU A 60 4.31 -9.09 -6.48
CA LEU A 60 5.62 -9.68 -6.72
C LEU A 60 5.63 -10.57 -7.95
N GLU A 61 4.56 -11.32 -8.21
CA GLU A 61 4.38 -12.14 -9.42
C GLU A 61 4.36 -11.27 -10.68
N ASP A 62 3.66 -10.13 -10.67
CA ASP A 62 3.61 -9.19 -11.78
C ASP A 62 4.98 -8.54 -12.06
N LEU A 63 5.73 -8.17 -11.01
CA LEU A 63 7.11 -7.70 -11.17
C LEU A 63 8.00 -8.79 -11.79
N ALA A 64 7.87 -10.03 -11.35
CA ALA A 64 8.62 -11.16 -11.90
C ALA A 64 8.22 -11.47 -13.36
N ALA A 65 6.98 -11.18 -13.74
CA ALA A 65 6.47 -11.30 -15.11
C ALA A 65 6.94 -10.17 -16.04
N GLY A 66 7.64 -9.15 -15.52
CA GLY A 66 8.25 -8.10 -16.31
C GLY A 66 7.57 -6.73 -16.22
N CYS A 67 6.66 -6.52 -15.27
CA CYS A 67 6.20 -5.17 -14.98
C CYS A 67 7.33 -4.35 -14.35
N ASP A 68 7.49 -3.10 -14.80
CA ASP A 68 8.47 -2.18 -14.23
C ASP A 68 8.02 -1.64 -12.86
N VAL A 69 6.72 -1.49 -12.69
CA VAL A 69 6.07 -1.05 -11.44
C VAL A 69 4.71 -1.72 -11.33
N VAL A 70 4.30 -2.10 -10.13
CA VAL A 70 2.93 -2.59 -9.87
C VAL A 70 2.25 -1.66 -8.87
N VAL A 71 1.03 -1.24 -9.19
CA VAL A 71 0.29 -0.24 -8.42
C VAL A 71 -1.09 -0.75 -8.02
N GLY A 72 -1.39 -0.67 -6.74
CA GLY A 72 -2.75 -0.79 -6.21
C GLY A 72 -3.32 0.60 -5.95
N VAL A 73 -4.41 0.95 -6.63
CA VAL A 73 -5.06 2.25 -6.51
C VAL A 73 -6.35 2.12 -5.70
N ALA A 74 -6.57 3.03 -4.78
CA ALA A 74 -7.79 3.08 -3.99
C ALA A 74 -8.92 3.82 -4.73
N HIS A 75 -10.12 3.78 -4.16
CA HIS A 75 -11.29 4.44 -4.76
C HIS A 75 -11.17 5.97 -4.84
N ASP A 76 -10.25 6.57 -4.09
CA ASP A 76 -9.90 8.00 -4.16
C ASP A 76 -8.84 8.33 -5.22
N ALA A 77 -8.49 7.35 -6.08
CA ALA A 77 -7.46 7.41 -7.10
C ALA A 77 -6.01 7.57 -6.56
N LEU A 78 -5.81 7.48 -5.25
CA LEU A 78 -4.48 7.46 -4.65
C LEU A 78 -3.97 6.01 -4.52
N PRO A 79 -2.67 5.77 -4.65
CA PRO A 79 -2.12 4.45 -4.47
C PRO A 79 -2.24 4.01 -3.00
N TYR A 80 -2.54 2.74 -2.79
CA TYR A 80 -2.45 2.11 -1.48
C TYR A 80 -1.23 1.17 -1.39
N LEU A 81 -0.75 0.70 -2.52
CA LEU A 81 0.46 -0.12 -2.63
C LEU A 81 1.20 0.24 -3.91
N VAL A 82 2.51 0.34 -3.82
CA VAL A 82 3.42 0.43 -4.97
C VAL A 82 4.50 -0.62 -4.79
N ALA A 83 4.67 -1.49 -5.78
CA ALA A 83 5.74 -2.47 -5.82
C ALA A 83 6.77 -2.06 -6.87
N LEU A 84 8.04 -2.09 -6.49
CA LEU A 84 9.18 -1.76 -7.32
C LEU A 84 10.10 -2.99 -7.42
N PRO A 85 10.77 -3.21 -8.56
CA PRO A 85 11.65 -4.36 -8.73
C PRO A 85 12.93 -4.28 -7.91
N ARG A 86 13.29 -3.08 -7.46
CA ARG A 86 14.48 -2.80 -6.63
C ARG A 86 14.33 -1.48 -5.87
N ALA A 87 15.16 -1.29 -4.86
CA ALA A 87 15.28 -0.03 -4.15
C ALA A 87 16.10 0.97 -5.02
N ASP A 88 15.40 1.79 -5.77
CA ASP A 88 15.93 2.88 -6.58
C ASP A 88 15.39 4.19 -6.02
N ASP A 89 16.29 5.10 -5.60
CA ASP A 89 15.90 6.31 -4.90
C ASP A 89 14.92 7.17 -5.73
N ALA A 90 15.14 7.29 -7.05
CA ALA A 90 14.26 8.06 -7.92
C ALA A 90 12.86 7.42 -8.05
N LEU A 91 12.78 6.09 -8.11
CA LEU A 91 11.51 5.38 -8.14
C LEU A 91 10.79 5.46 -6.78
N ILE A 92 11.52 5.40 -5.67
CA ILE A 92 10.96 5.53 -4.32
C ILE A 92 10.40 6.94 -4.11
N GLU A 93 11.15 7.98 -4.50
CA GLU A 93 10.69 9.38 -4.41
C GLU A 93 9.43 9.60 -5.26
N LEU A 94 9.41 9.06 -6.47
CA LEU A 94 8.28 9.13 -7.38
C LEU A 94 7.05 8.41 -6.80
N ALA A 95 7.23 7.19 -6.29
CA ALA A 95 6.17 6.43 -5.66
C ALA A 95 5.61 7.16 -4.43
N ALA A 96 6.48 7.71 -3.58
CA ALA A 96 6.08 8.44 -2.39
C ALA A 96 5.30 9.73 -2.71
N ALA A 97 5.71 10.48 -3.73
CA ALA A 97 4.95 11.62 -4.23
C ALA A 97 3.57 11.21 -4.74
N GLY A 98 3.47 10.04 -5.37
CA GLY A 98 2.22 9.46 -5.85
C GLY A 98 1.19 9.19 -4.76
N PHE A 99 1.60 8.87 -3.53
CA PHE A 99 0.66 8.65 -2.40
C PHE A 99 -0.14 9.89 -2.00
N THR A 100 0.25 11.08 -2.44
CA THR A 100 -0.47 12.34 -2.19
C THR A 100 -1.03 12.99 -3.44
N GLY A 101 -0.40 12.80 -4.60
CA GLY A 101 -0.73 13.51 -5.85
C GLY A 101 -1.31 12.63 -6.96
N GLY A 102 -1.41 11.33 -6.74
CA GLY A 102 -1.74 10.35 -7.78
C GLY A 102 -0.50 9.89 -8.56
N ILE A 103 -0.45 8.63 -8.89
CA ILE A 103 0.77 7.98 -9.40
C ILE A 103 0.65 7.61 -10.89
N LEU A 104 -0.55 7.30 -11.36
CA LEU A 104 -0.74 6.77 -12.72
C LEU A 104 -0.27 7.70 -13.84
N PRO A 105 -0.60 9.01 -13.83
CA PRO A 105 -0.13 9.93 -14.87
C PRO A 105 1.40 10.00 -14.94
N VAL A 106 2.03 10.03 -13.78
CA VAL A 106 3.48 10.18 -13.66
C VAL A 106 4.23 8.98 -14.23
N PHE A 107 3.74 7.76 -13.99
CA PHE A 107 4.34 6.55 -14.57
C PHE A 107 4.00 6.41 -16.06
N ALA A 108 2.78 6.79 -16.48
CA ALA A 108 2.41 6.77 -17.89
C ALA A 108 3.32 7.67 -18.75
N GLU A 109 3.67 8.86 -18.25
CA GLU A 109 4.59 9.78 -18.93
C GLU A 109 6.01 9.21 -19.08
N ARG A 110 6.41 8.28 -18.23
CA ARG A 110 7.74 7.63 -18.28
C ARG A 110 7.79 6.39 -19.16
N GLY A 111 6.66 5.97 -19.72
CA GLY A 111 6.59 4.79 -20.62
C GLY A 111 6.94 3.48 -19.91
N VAL A 112 6.74 3.38 -18.60
CA VAL A 112 6.96 2.16 -17.82
C VAL A 112 5.80 1.18 -17.99
N THR A 113 6.08 -0.12 -17.94
CA THR A 113 5.06 -1.17 -17.93
C THR A 113 4.45 -1.28 -16.55
N LEU A 114 3.16 -0.93 -16.44
CA LEU A 114 2.42 -0.96 -15.19
C LEU A 114 1.62 -2.25 -15.00
N GLY A 115 1.83 -2.93 -13.88
CA GLY A 115 0.89 -3.90 -13.33
C GLY A 115 -0.16 -3.19 -12.46
N MET A 116 -1.42 -3.64 -12.52
CA MET A 116 -2.51 -3.03 -11.76
C MET A 116 -3.15 -4.05 -10.84
N LEU A 117 -3.16 -3.75 -9.54
CA LEU A 117 -3.85 -4.55 -8.53
C LEU A 117 -5.34 -4.16 -8.43
N ALA A 118 -6.12 -5.00 -7.78
CA ALA A 118 -7.52 -4.73 -7.50
C ALA A 118 -7.68 -3.43 -6.68
N HIS A 119 -8.77 -2.70 -6.94
CA HIS A 119 -9.10 -1.50 -6.17
C HIS A 119 -9.50 -1.85 -4.74
N HIS A 120 -8.99 -1.09 -3.79
CA HIS A 120 -9.37 -1.18 -2.38
C HIS A 120 -9.93 0.15 -1.87
N ARG A 121 -10.67 0.08 -0.76
CA ARG A 121 -11.14 1.27 -0.04
C ARG A 121 -10.15 1.64 1.06
N ARG A 122 -9.83 2.93 1.17
CA ARG A 122 -9.08 3.47 2.32
C ARG A 122 -10.03 3.78 3.46
N LEU A 123 -9.50 3.79 4.68
CA LEU A 123 -10.22 4.19 5.88
C LEU A 123 -9.60 5.49 6.42
N ALA A 124 -9.74 6.57 5.65
CA ALA A 124 -9.13 7.86 5.92
C ALA A 124 -10.11 8.86 6.57
N THR A 125 -11.40 8.73 6.25
CA THR A 125 -12.45 9.69 6.65
C THR A 125 -13.58 9.03 7.44
N ALA A 126 -14.43 9.85 8.07
CA ALA A 126 -15.65 9.36 8.72
C ALA A 126 -16.66 8.78 7.71
N ALA A 127 -16.64 9.24 6.46
CA ALA A 127 -17.47 8.67 5.39
C ALA A 127 -17.00 7.26 5.03
N ASP A 128 -15.68 7.03 4.95
CA ASP A 128 -15.13 5.69 4.74
C ASP A 128 -15.50 4.74 5.88
N ALA A 129 -15.41 5.21 7.12
CA ALA A 129 -15.79 4.42 8.29
C ALA A 129 -17.25 3.96 8.23
N ARG A 130 -18.17 4.84 7.83
CA ARG A 130 -19.58 4.47 7.64
C ARG A 130 -19.75 3.48 6.49
N ALA A 131 -19.03 3.66 5.37
CA ALA A 131 -19.09 2.76 4.24
C ALA A 131 -18.61 1.35 4.63
N PHE A 132 -17.49 1.24 5.36
CA PHE A 132 -17.03 -0.04 5.89
C PHE A 132 -18.01 -0.67 6.88
N ALA A 133 -18.61 0.12 7.77
CA ALA A 133 -19.58 -0.38 8.74
C ALA A 133 -20.85 -0.98 8.09
N LEU A 134 -21.15 -0.59 6.86
CA LEU A 134 -22.29 -1.08 6.07
C LEU A 134 -21.90 -2.17 5.07
N ASP A 135 -20.62 -2.39 4.82
CA ASP A 135 -20.15 -3.37 3.87
C ASP A 135 -20.09 -4.77 4.51
N PRO A 136 -20.86 -5.74 4.00
CA PRO A 136 -20.89 -7.10 4.54
C PRO A 136 -19.55 -7.85 4.38
N LEU A 137 -18.68 -7.38 3.50
CA LEU A 137 -17.34 -7.95 3.30
C LEU A 137 -16.28 -7.35 4.23
N THR A 138 -16.66 -6.39 5.07
CA THR A 138 -15.74 -5.84 6.07
C THR A 138 -15.31 -6.92 7.06
N PRO A 139 -14.00 -7.09 7.32
CA PRO A 139 -13.53 -8.03 8.31
C PRO A 139 -14.22 -7.85 9.67
N PRO A 140 -14.65 -8.94 10.34
CA PRO A 140 -15.46 -8.86 11.56
C PRO A 140 -14.82 -7.99 12.67
N ASP A 141 -13.53 -8.11 12.88
CA ASP A 141 -12.76 -7.34 13.85
C ASP A 141 -12.72 -5.84 13.54
N LEU A 142 -12.72 -5.48 12.25
CA LEU A 142 -12.85 -4.09 11.82
C LEU A 142 -14.29 -3.59 11.98
N ALA A 143 -15.29 -4.43 11.66
CA ALA A 143 -16.70 -4.09 11.84
C ALA A 143 -17.03 -3.82 13.31
N GLU A 144 -16.52 -4.63 14.25
CA GLU A 144 -16.64 -4.39 15.69
C GLU A 144 -16.02 -3.07 16.10
N LEU A 145 -14.81 -2.75 15.63
CA LEU A 145 -14.11 -1.51 15.91
C LEU A 145 -14.89 -0.29 15.42
N LEU A 146 -15.55 -0.39 14.26
CA LEU A 146 -16.36 0.66 13.66
C LEU A 146 -17.74 0.77 14.34
N GLY A 147 -18.33 -0.36 14.76
CA GLY A 147 -19.63 -0.41 15.43
C GLY A 147 -19.58 0.06 16.88
N GLY A 148 -18.45 -0.12 17.58
CA GLY A 148 -18.24 0.34 18.94
C GLY A 148 -18.02 1.86 19.08
N ALA A 149 -17.91 2.58 17.98
CA ALA A 149 -17.75 4.04 17.92
C ALA A 149 -19.11 4.81 17.80
N ARG A 150 -20.24 4.16 18.16
CA ARG A 150 -21.57 4.79 18.19
C ARG A 150 -21.83 5.49 19.52
#